data_8554b0d550a3a0f4346e28ba2618bfd0
#
_entry.id   8554b0d550a3a0f4346e28ba2618bfd0
#
_cell.length_a   1.000
_cell.length_b   1.000
_cell.length_c   1.000
_cell.angle_alpha   90.00
_cell.angle_beta   90.00
_cell.angle_gamma   90.00
#
_symmetry.space_group_name_H-M   'P 1'
#
loop_
_entity.id
_entity.type
_entity.pdbx_description
1 polymer ?
#
loop_
_entity_poly.entity_id
_entity_poly.type
_entity_poly.pdbx_seq_one_letter_code
_entity_poly.pdbx_strand_id
1 'polypeptide(L)'
;MRILIIDDDVDLRNLLERYIKQQWPDSQVDQYDPLDHDIPPASFPLGDYDVMILDYMLGRGDGLQWLQEFKRRADCPPILFLTGAGNEIIAVRAMKAGADDYQRKQELTREKLITSIRDLTAHTSERTLSPELAARMEGHSLGARMQIPGIKVLHLIGEGGMSRVYLASREGDDEPLVVKILRSEVMSDRNALARFMEEYALVERIQSRHVARIYTHGASDGHAYLVMEFFEGGDLNKRLGGKALPAEDAVRLFRDLMFALGDIHEKGILHRDLKPQNLMFRTDGSLAVVDFGIAKHIDAADRTGHGEILGTPRYMSPEQVQGRALDLRTDIYSAGVLLFQMLTGRHLFDGATAVEVALHHLNTPPPALPEALAAYQRLLDKLVEKDRDARFRNADEVIGFLSRLYFQAAAATAADKTQKLLH
;
A
#
# COMPACT_ATOMS: atom_id res chain seq x y z
N MET A 1 -9.30 -34.83 -7.42
CA MET A 1 -8.46 -33.63 -7.42
C MET A 1 -7.15 -33.96 -6.73
N ARG A 2 -6.02 -33.69 -7.39
CA ARG A 2 -4.68 -33.93 -6.83
C ARG A 2 -3.92 -32.61 -6.74
N ILE A 3 -3.40 -32.29 -5.55
CA ILE A 3 -2.77 -31.00 -5.25
C ILE A 3 -1.36 -31.25 -4.73
N LEU A 4 -0.39 -30.49 -5.24
CA LEU A 4 0.99 -30.48 -4.75
C LEU A 4 1.22 -29.23 -3.91
N ILE A 5 1.75 -29.40 -2.69
CA ILE A 5 2.16 -28.28 -1.81
C ILE A 5 3.67 -28.30 -1.67
N ILE A 6 4.32 -27.19 -2.02
CA ILE A 6 5.77 -26.97 -1.89
C ILE A 6 6.00 -25.79 -0.95
N ASP A 7 6.45 -26.04 0.25
CA ASP A 7 6.70 -25.04 1.30
C ASP A 7 7.73 -25.63 2.28
N ASP A 8 8.62 -24.86 2.87
CA ASP A 8 9.59 -25.33 3.86
C ASP A 8 8.99 -25.41 5.28
N ASP A 9 7.84 -24.77 5.51
CA ASP A 9 7.12 -24.81 6.78
C ASP A 9 6.16 -25.99 6.84
N VAL A 10 6.54 -27.03 7.62
CA VAL A 10 5.73 -28.24 7.81
C VAL A 10 4.37 -27.97 8.46
N ASP A 11 4.29 -26.99 9.37
CA ASP A 11 3.03 -26.66 10.06
C ASP A 11 2.06 -26.02 9.07
N LEU A 12 2.56 -25.16 8.21
CA LEU A 12 1.75 -24.59 7.14
C LEU A 12 1.30 -25.62 6.12
N ARG A 13 2.18 -26.53 5.67
CA ARG A 13 1.78 -27.64 4.77
C ARG A 13 0.64 -28.46 5.36
N ASN A 14 0.74 -28.81 6.66
CA ASN A 14 -0.30 -29.56 7.37
C ASN A 14 -1.61 -28.78 7.53
N LEU A 15 -1.53 -27.47 7.75
CA LEU A 15 -2.69 -26.60 7.83
C LEU A 15 -3.42 -26.50 6.48
N LEU A 16 -2.68 -26.30 5.39
CA LEU A 16 -3.21 -26.24 4.03
C LEU A 16 -3.88 -27.56 3.66
N GLU A 17 -3.22 -28.70 3.89
CA GLU A 17 -3.81 -30.02 3.65
C GLU A 17 -5.11 -30.21 4.42
N ARG A 18 -5.17 -29.83 5.70
CA ARG A 18 -6.39 -29.90 6.52
C ARG A 18 -7.51 -29.06 5.91
N TYR A 19 -7.24 -27.82 5.48
CA TYR A 19 -8.25 -26.96 4.86
C TYR A 19 -8.77 -27.56 3.54
N ILE A 20 -7.87 -28.12 2.74
CA ILE A 20 -8.21 -28.76 1.47
C ILE A 20 -9.07 -30.00 1.70
N LYS A 21 -8.68 -30.91 2.60
CA LYS A 21 -9.42 -32.13 2.89
C LYS A 21 -10.76 -31.89 3.57
N GLN A 22 -10.90 -30.81 4.33
CA GLN A 22 -12.21 -30.42 4.88
C GLN A 22 -13.20 -29.99 3.80
N GLN A 23 -12.72 -29.45 2.68
CA GLN A 23 -13.57 -29.04 1.56
C GLN A 23 -13.77 -30.16 0.55
N TRP A 24 -12.71 -30.92 0.28
CA TRP A 24 -12.68 -32.02 -0.67
C TRP A 24 -12.09 -33.27 0.00
N PRO A 25 -12.89 -34.08 0.71
CA PRO A 25 -12.41 -35.25 1.47
C PRO A 25 -11.67 -36.28 0.63
N ASP A 26 -12.08 -36.45 -0.63
CA ASP A 26 -11.48 -37.41 -1.60
C ASP A 26 -10.29 -36.82 -2.37
N SER A 27 -9.80 -35.61 -2.05
CA SER A 27 -8.62 -35.05 -2.69
C SER A 27 -7.35 -35.75 -2.25
N GLN A 28 -6.41 -35.93 -3.17
CA GLN A 28 -5.04 -36.35 -2.87
C GLN A 28 -4.18 -35.10 -2.73
N VAL A 29 -3.50 -34.96 -1.58
CA VAL A 29 -2.58 -33.85 -1.32
C VAL A 29 -1.20 -34.41 -1.09
N ASP A 30 -0.27 -34.10 -1.99
CA ASP A 30 1.13 -34.47 -1.88
C ASP A 30 1.93 -33.26 -1.35
N GLN A 31 2.78 -33.50 -0.35
CA GLN A 31 3.64 -32.48 0.23
C GLN A 31 5.08 -32.69 -0.22
N TYR A 32 5.74 -31.60 -0.60
CA TYR A 32 7.13 -31.58 -1.00
C TYR A 32 7.91 -30.63 -0.10
N ASP A 33 8.96 -31.14 0.55
CA ASP A 33 9.82 -30.37 1.44
C ASP A 33 11.07 -29.91 0.68
N PRO A 34 11.24 -28.60 0.44
CA PRO A 34 12.41 -28.07 -0.26
C PRO A 34 13.69 -28.07 0.59
N LEU A 35 13.60 -28.36 1.89
CA LEU A 35 14.79 -28.53 2.76
C LEU A 35 15.43 -29.88 2.57
N ASP A 36 14.63 -30.91 2.32
CA ASP A 36 15.08 -32.28 2.14
C ASP A 36 15.42 -32.61 0.69
N HIS A 37 14.83 -31.89 -0.25
CA HIS A 37 14.90 -32.15 -1.69
C HIS A 37 15.18 -30.86 -2.47
N ASP A 38 16.02 -30.95 -3.48
CA ASP A 38 16.19 -29.88 -4.48
C ASP A 38 14.93 -29.76 -5.37
N ILE A 39 14.95 -28.78 -6.29
CA ILE A 39 13.86 -28.59 -7.26
C ILE A 39 13.47 -29.93 -7.93
N PRO A 40 12.17 -30.27 -8.01
CA PRO A 40 11.71 -31.49 -8.63
C PRO A 40 12.31 -31.70 -10.03
N PRO A 41 12.96 -32.86 -10.31
CA PRO A 41 13.61 -33.11 -11.58
C PRO A 41 12.61 -33.13 -12.75
N ALA A 42 13.10 -33.02 -13.98
CA ALA A 42 12.24 -32.99 -15.16
C ALA A 42 11.36 -34.25 -15.32
N SER A 43 11.76 -35.36 -14.71
CA SER A 43 10.97 -36.61 -14.69
C SER A 43 9.85 -36.61 -13.63
N PHE A 44 9.78 -35.60 -12.76
CA PHE A 44 8.72 -35.50 -11.77
C PHE A 44 7.37 -35.21 -12.46
N PRO A 45 6.30 -35.98 -12.20
CA PRO A 45 5.06 -35.97 -13.00
C PRO A 45 4.17 -34.76 -12.59
N LEU A 46 4.55 -33.53 -12.97
CA LEU A 46 3.78 -32.33 -12.66
C LEU A 46 2.38 -32.35 -13.27
N GLY A 47 2.23 -32.96 -14.47
CA GLY A 47 0.95 -33.04 -15.16
C GLY A 47 -0.11 -33.93 -14.46
N ASP A 48 0.28 -34.65 -13.40
CA ASP A 48 -0.67 -35.44 -12.59
C ASP A 48 -1.42 -34.57 -11.57
N TYR A 49 -1.03 -33.32 -11.40
CA TYR A 49 -1.63 -32.40 -10.42
C TYR A 49 -2.60 -31.43 -11.08
N ASP A 50 -3.72 -31.18 -10.39
CA ASP A 50 -4.73 -30.21 -10.83
C ASP A 50 -4.33 -28.78 -10.44
N VAL A 51 -3.59 -28.61 -9.31
CA VAL A 51 -3.07 -27.33 -8.81
C VAL A 51 -1.77 -27.57 -8.04
N MET A 52 -0.83 -26.64 -8.14
CA MET A 52 0.35 -26.56 -7.28
C MET A 52 0.25 -25.33 -6.39
N ILE A 53 0.55 -25.48 -5.10
CA ILE A 53 0.74 -24.39 -4.14
C ILE A 53 2.24 -24.27 -3.89
N LEU A 54 2.84 -23.14 -4.22
CA LEU A 54 4.29 -22.91 -4.16
C LEU A 54 4.61 -21.70 -3.27
N ASP A 55 5.41 -21.92 -2.24
CA ASP A 55 5.91 -20.82 -1.41
C ASP A 55 7.05 -20.05 -2.07
N TYR A 56 7.16 -18.78 -1.69
CA TYR A 56 8.28 -17.91 -2.07
C TYR A 56 9.58 -18.29 -1.36
N MET A 57 9.53 -18.50 -0.03
CA MET A 57 10.69 -18.86 0.78
C MET A 57 10.83 -20.37 0.85
N LEU A 58 11.87 -20.92 0.23
CA LEU A 58 12.10 -22.36 0.15
C LEU A 58 13.37 -22.79 0.93
N GLY A 59 13.65 -22.12 2.03
CA GLY A 59 14.79 -22.42 2.91
C GLY A 59 16.15 -22.17 2.24
N ARG A 60 16.50 -22.89 1.18
CA ARG A 60 17.76 -22.77 0.44
C ARG A 60 17.63 -22.09 -0.93
N GLY A 61 16.43 -21.67 -1.33
CA GLY A 61 16.15 -21.18 -2.67
C GLY A 61 15.10 -20.08 -2.70
N ASP A 62 14.95 -19.48 -3.88
CA ASP A 62 13.93 -18.48 -4.20
C ASP A 62 12.82 -19.19 -5.00
N GLY A 63 11.61 -19.22 -4.44
CA GLY A 63 10.43 -19.81 -5.09
C GLY A 63 10.13 -19.22 -6.46
N LEU A 64 10.58 -18.00 -6.75
CA LEU A 64 10.48 -17.40 -8.10
C LEU A 64 11.34 -18.16 -9.13
N GLN A 65 12.52 -18.63 -8.74
CA GLN A 65 13.35 -19.44 -9.64
C GLN A 65 12.67 -20.77 -9.94
N TRP A 66 12.10 -21.43 -8.91
CA TRP A 66 11.34 -22.66 -9.08
C TRP A 66 10.10 -22.46 -9.95
N LEU A 67 9.37 -21.37 -9.74
CA LEU A 67 8.22 -20.98 -10.56
C LEU A 67 8.60 -20.88 -12.04
N GLN A 68 9.69 -20.16 -12.36
CA GLN A 68 10.17 -20.01 -13.73
C GLN A 68 10.55 -21.35 -14.37
N GLU A 69 11.18 -22.24 -13.60
CA GLU A 69 11.56 -23.57 -14.08
C GLU A 69 10.33 -24.45 -14.33
N PHE A 70 9.34 -24.43 -13.42
CA PHE A 70 8.08 -25.17 -13.63
C PHE A 70 7.31 -24.64 -14.84
N LYS A 71 7.22 -23.33 -15.02
CA LYS A 71 6.49 -22.72 -16.14
C LYS A 71 7.13 -22.93 -17.52
N ARG A 72 8.38 -23.39 -17.58
CA ARG A 72 9.01 -23.86 -18.83
C ARG A 72 8.51 -25.25 -19.25
N ARG A 73 7.90 -26.00 -18.35
CA ARG A 73 7.39 -27.34 -18.61
C ARG A 73 5.98 -27.27 -19.18
N ALA A 74 5.74 -28.03 -20.26
CA ALA A 74 4.42 -28.09 -20.91
C ALA A 74 3.34 -28.77 -20.04
N ASP A 75 3.76 -29.61 -19.08
CA ASP A 75 2.89 -30.34 -18.14
C ASP A 75 2.71 -29.59 -16.79
N CYS A 76 3.07 -28.32 -16.70
CA CYS A 76 2.95 -27.54 -15.47
C CYS A 76 1.47 -27.23 -15.13
N PRO A 77 0.99 -27.64 -13.95
CA PRO A 77 -0.36 -27.29 -13.50
C PRO A 77 -0.47 -25.79 -13.17
N PRO A 78 -1.68 -25.28 -12.99
CA PRO A 78 -1.89 -23.95 -12.42
C PRO A 78 -1.18 -23.80 -11.06
N ILE A 79 -0.50 -22.67 -10.84
CA ILE A 79 0.29 -22.41 -9.63
C ILE A 79 -0.34 -21.28 -8.80
N LEU A 80 -0.75 -21.61 -7.56
CA LEU A 80 -1.03 -20.64 -6.50
C LEU A 80 0.27 -20.33 -5.77
N PHE A 81 0.76 -19.10 -5.88
CA PHE A 81 2.01 -18.69 -5.26
C PHE A 81 1.77 -18.06 -3.89
N LEU A 82 2.43 -18.56 -2.85
CA LEU A 82 2.32 -18.00 -1.50
C LEU A 82 3.47 -17.04 -1.22
N THR A 83 3.16 -15.90 -0.57
CA THR A 83 4.17 -14.89 -0.18
C THR A 83 4.06 -14.54 1.30
N GLY A 84 5.20 -14.28 1.94
CA GLY A 84 5.26 -13.78 3.31
C GLY A 84 4.80 -12.32 3.44
N ALA A 85 4.87 -11.79 4.65
CA ALA A 85 4.47 -10.42 4.97
C ALA A 85 5.23 -9.37 4.14
N GLY A 86 4.49 -8.42 3.60
CA GLY A 86 5.08 -7.16 3.09
C GLY A 86 5.69 -7.23 1.68
N ASN A 87 5.48 -8.28 0.90
CA ASN A 87 6.19 -8.49 -0.35
C ASN A 87 5.29 -8.47 -1.59
N GLU A 88 4.60 -7.33 -1.81
CA GLU A 88 3.82 -7.09 -3.04
C GLU A 88 4.70 -7.15 -4.31
N ILE A 89 5.97 -6.76 -4.18
CA ILE A 89 6.97 -6.88 -5.26
C ILE A 89 7.15 -8.33 -5.68
N ILE A 90 7.21 -9.25 -4.71
CA ILE A 90 7.35 -10.69 -4.99
C ILE A 90 6.09 -11.22 -5.67
N ALA A 91 4.91 -10.80 -5.23
CA ALA A 91 3.65 -11.16 -5.90
C ALA A 91 3.65 -10.72 -7.37
N VAL A 92 4.05 -9.46 -7.64
CA VAL A 92 4.20 -8.93 -9.02
C VAL A 92 5.23 -9.74 -9.82
N ARG A 93 6.39 -10.05 -9.23
CA ARG A 93 7.43 -10.86 -9.89
C ARG A 93 6.96 -12.29 -10.15
N ALA A 94 6.19 -12.89 -9.21
CA ALA A 94 5.60 -14.21 -9.38
C ALA A 94 4.59 -14.24 -10.54
N MET A 95 3.71 -13.25 -10.62
CA MET A 95 2.76 -13.14 -11.72
C MET A 95 3.45 -12.92 -13.07
N LYS A 96 4.48 -12.06 -13.14
CA LYS A 96 5.33 -11.91 -14.34
C LYS A 96 6.08 -13.20 -14.70
N ALA A 97 6.46 -14.00 -13.72
CA ALA A 97 7.10 -15.29 -13.92
C ALA A 97 6.12 -16.41 -14.31
N GLY A 98 4.81 -16.11 -14.36
CA GLY A 98 3.77 -16.99 -14.84
C GLY A 98 2.96 -17.71 -13.75
N ALA A 99 2.99 -17.27 -12.49
CA ALA A 99 2.03 -17.74 -11.49
C ALA A 99 0.60 -17.42 -11.94
N ASP A 100 -0.33 -18.33 -11.68
CA ASP A 100 -1.73 -18.19 -12.11
C ASP A 100 -2.56 -17.43 -11.08
N ASP A 101 -2.18 -17.51 -9.79
CA ASP A 101 -2.73 -16.72 -8.70
C ASP A 101 -1.68 -16.58 -7.59
N TYR A 102 -1.88 -15.62 -6.65
CA TYR A 102 -1.04 -15.51 -5.48
C TYR A 102 -1.85 -15.19 -4.22
N GLN A 103 -1.32 -15.60 -3.04
CA GLN A 103 -1.89 -15.23 -1.75
C GLN A 103 -0.81 -14.87 -0.73
N ARG A 104 -1.14 -13.96 0.18
CA ARG A 104 -0.28 -13.59 1.30
C ARG A 104 -0.52 -14.54 2.48
N LYS A 105 0.54 -15.19 3.01
CA LYS A 105 0.44 -16.13 4.15
C LYS A 105 -0.28 -15.53 5.35
N GLN A 106 -0.11 -14.22 5.63
CA GLN A 106 -0.77 -13.52 6.75
C GLN A 106 -2.28 -13.32 6.56
N GLU A 107 -2.74 -13.28 5.33
CA GLU A 107 -4.16 -13.13 5.00
C GLU A 107 -4.81 -14.45 4.59
N LEU A 108 -4.05 -15.54 4.68
CA LEU A 108 -4.49 -16.86 4.25
C LEU A 108 -5.54 -17.39 5.22
N THR A 109 -6.80 -17.35 4.80
CA THR A 109 -7.92 -18.01 5.46
C THR A 109 -8.33 -19.24 4.68
N ARG A 110 -9.07 -20.14 5.33
CA ARG A 110 -9.62 -21.31 4.65
C ARG A 110 -10.45 -20.91 3.43
N GLU A 111 -11.33 -19.91 3.58
CA GLU A 111 -12.20 -19.45 2.50
C GLU A 111 -11.39 -18.94 1.30
N LYS A 112 -10.36 -18.13 1.55
CA LYS A 112 -9.50 -17.59 0.48
C LYS A 112 -8.77 -18.70 -0.25
N LEU A 113 -8.14 -19.64 0.47
CA LEU A 113 -7.45 -20.78 -0.12
C LEU A 113 -8.38 -21.61 -1.02
N ILE A 114 -9.54 -21.98 -0.50
CA ILE A 114 -10.52 -22.80 -1.22
C ILE A 114 -11.04 -22.09 -2.47
N THR A 115 -11.23 -20.76 -2.41
CA THR A 115 -11.63 -19.94 -3.55
C THR A 115 -10.56 -19.96 -4.62
N SER A 116 -9.29 -19.65 -4.30
CA SER A 116 -8.20 -19.70 -5.29
C SER A 116 -8.02 -21.07 -5.93
N ILE A 117 -8.05 -22.15 -5.15
CA ILE A 117 -7.95 -23.51 -5.73
C ILE A 117 -9.12 -23.80 -6.68
N ARG A 118 -10.35 -23.41 -6.32
CA ARG A 118 -11.53 -23.61 -7.16
C ARG A 118 -11.41 -22.83 -8.47
N ASP A 119 -10.99 -21.60 -8.41
CA ASP A 119 -10.84 -20.74 -9.58
C ASP A 119 -9.77 -21.27 -10.52
N LEU A 120 -8.63 -21.70 -9.99
CA LEU A 120 -7.55 -22.32 -10.77
C LEU A 120 -7.96 -23.63 -11.43
N THR A 121 -8.77 -24.47 -10.78
CA THR A 121 -9.25 -25.73 -11.36
C THR A 121 -10.41 -25.55 -12.33
N ALA A 122 -11.21 -24.46 -12.22
CA ALA A 122 -12.32 -24.19 -13.13
C ALA A 122 -11.84 -23.79 -14.54
N HIS A 123 -10.67 -23.17 -14.67
CA HIS A 123 -10.07 -22.81 -15.96
C HIS A 123 -9.62 -24.02 -16.80
N THR A 124 -9.57 -25.21 -16.21
CA THR A 124 -9.22 -26.45 -16.90
C THR A 124 -10.43 -27.18 -17.53
N SER A 125 -11.64 -26.71 -17.27
CA SER A 125 -12.89 -27.32 -17.78
C SER A 125 -13.91 -26.27 -18.17
N GLU A 126 -14.14 -26.07 -19.47
CA GLU A 126 -15.29 -25.31 -19.97
C GLU A 126 -16.58 -25.91 -19.44
N ARG A 127 -17.22 -25.28 -18.46
CA ARG A 127 -18.60 -25.57 -18.07
C ARG A 127 -19.32 -24.37 -17.51
N THR A 128 -20.52 -24.18 -18.01
CA THR A 128 -21.61 -23.22 -17.72
C THR A 128 -21.77 -22.89 -16.22
N LEU A 129 -21.56 -21.63 -15.86
CA LEU A 129 -21.67 -21.10 -14.51
C LEU A 129 -23.13 -20.79 -14.15
N SER A 130 -23.54 -21.05 -12.90
CA SER A 130 -24.82 -20.60 -12.35
C SER A 130 -24.79 -19.11 -12.02
N PRO A 131 -25.96 -18.39 -12.09
CA PRO A 131 -26.02 -16.93 -11.87
C PRO A 131 -25.52 -16.45 -10.49
N GLU A 132 -25.62 -17.29 -9.46
CA GLU A 132 -25.16 -16.98 -8.10
C GLU A 132 -23.64 -17.06 -7.93
N LEU A 133 -22.98 -17.94 -8.69
CA LEU A 133 -21.52 -18.05 -8.71
C LEU A 133 -20.92 -16.87 -9.49
N ALA A 134 -21.61 -16.42 -10.55
CA ALA A 134 -21.21 -15.24 -11.33
C ALA A 134 -21.17 -13.97 -10.48
N ALA A 135 -22.13 -13.75 -9.59
CA ALA A 135 -22.20 -12.58 -8.71
C ALA A 135 -21.04 -12.54 -7.66
N ARG A 136 -20.58 -13.71 -7.18
CA ARG A 136 -19.43 -13.79 -6.26
C ARG A 136 -18.07 -13.65 -6.98
N MET A 137 -18.02 -14.03 -8.26
CA MET A 137 -16.83 -13.85 -9.12
C MET A 137 -16.69 -12.41 -9.65
N GLU A 138 -17.73 -11.56 -9.54
CA GLU A 138 -17.69 -10.16 -9.97
C GLU A 138 -16.55 -9.37 -9.32
N GLY A 139 -16.11 -9.73 -8.13
CA GLY A 139 -14.96 -9.12 -7.47
C GLY A 139 -13.64 -9.31 -8.21
N HIS A 140 -13.39 -10.47 -8.78
CA HIS A 140 -12.17 -10.77 -9.55
C HIS A 140 -12.36 -10.46 -11.05
N SER A 141 -13.59 -10.57 -11.55
CA SER A 141 -13.92 -10.32 -12.96
C SER A 141 -14.06 -8.83 -13.29
N LEU A 142 -14.19 -7.92 -12.31
CA LEU A 142 -14.36 -6.50 -12.58
C LEU A 142 -13.15 -5.93 -13.34
N GLY A 143 -11.93 -6.27 -12.93
CA GLY A 143 -10.72 -5.85 -13.64
C GLY A 143 -10.64 -6.41 -15.06
N ALA A 144 -11.03 -7.67 -15.27
CA ALA A 144 -11.02 -8.32 -16.58
C ALA A 144 -12.14 -7.81 -17.52
N ARG A 145 -13.23 -7.26 -16.97
CA ARG A 145 -14.34 -6.67 -17.75
C ARG A 145 -14.12 -5.20 -18.06
N MET A 146 -13.35 -4.47 -17.24
CA MET A 146 -13.08 -3.05 -17.49
C MET A 146 -12.22 -2.86 -18.74
N GLN A 147 -12.79 -2.24 -19.74
CA GLN A 147 -12.06 -1.81 -20.93
C GLN A 147 -11.52 -0.40 -20.71
N ILE A 148 -10.25 -0.30 -20.33
CA ILE A 148 -9.53 0.96 -20.25
C ILE A 148 -8.66 1.05 -21.51
N PRO A 149 -8.86 2.03 -22.40
CA PRO A 149 -8.13 2.12 -23.66
C PRO A 149 -6.60 2.07 -23.46
N GLY A 150 -5.94 1.12 -24.12
CA GLY A 150 -4.48 0.95 -24.07
C GLY A 150 -3.93 0.42 -22.73
N ILE A 151 -4.77 -0.07 -21.82
CA ILE A 151 -4.36 -0.61 -20.51
C ILE A 151 -4.91 -2.01 -20.34
N LYS A 152 -4.03 -2.97 -20.10
CA LYS A 152 -4.37 -4.34 -19.74
C LYS A 152 -4.37 -4.47 -18.22
N VAL A 153 -5.55 -4.63 -17.62
CA VAL A 153 -5.69 -4.93 -16.19
C VAL A 153 -5.30 -6.40 -15.96
N LEU A 154 -4.40 -6.64 -15.00
CA LEU A 154 -3.82 -7.96 -14.78
C LEU A 154 -4.49 -8.67 -13.60
N HIS A 155 -4.29 -8.19 -12.37
CA HIS A 155 -4.86 -8.81 -11.17
C HIS A 155 -4.99 -7.82 -10.01
N LEU A 156 -5.85 -8.18 -9.05
CA LEU A 156 -6.10 -7.41 -7.84
C LEU A 156 -4.86 -7.46 -6.93
N ILE A 157 -4.35 -6.31 -6.51
CA ILE A 157 -3.20 -6.18 -5.59
C ILE A 157 -3.58 -5.57 -4.25
N GLY A 158 -4.77 -4.98 -4.13
CA GLY A 158 -5.26 -4.41 -2.89
C GLY A 158 -6.75 -4.13 -2.94
N GLU A 159 -7.41 -4.24 -1.78
CA GLU A 159 -8.81 -3.92 -1.62
C GLU A 159 -9.00 -3.07 -0.37
N GLY A 160 -9.64 -1.91 -0.54
CA GLY A 160 -9.98 -0.98 0.54
C GLY A 160 -11.49 -0.76 0.66
N GLY A 161 -11.91 0.00 1.66
CA GLY A 161 -13.32 0.30 1.87
C GLY A 161 -14.03 0.93 0.66
N MET A 162 -13.31 1.78 -0.10
CA MET A 162 -13.88 2.58 -1.18
C MET A 162 -13.37 2.21 -2.58
N SER A 163 -12.32 1.40 -2.69
CA SER A 163 -11.69 1.10 -3.98
C SER A 163 -11.02 -0.26 -3.99
N ARG A 164 -10.87 -0.79 -5.21
CA ARG A 164 -10.00 -1.93 -5.52
C ARG A 164 -8.81 -1.45 -6.33
N VAL A 165 -7.64 -2.00 -6.05
CA VAL A 165 -6.37 -1.64 -6.66
C VAL A 165 -5.85 -2.83 -7.45
N TYR A 166 -5.63 -2.64 -8.74
CA TYR A 166 -5.16 -3.67 -9.65
C TYR A 166 -3.77 -3.34 -10.18
N LEU A 167 -2.95 -4.35 -10.35
CA LEU A 167 -1.78 -4.26 -11.22
C LEU A 167 -2.27 -4.26 -12.67
N ALA A 168 -1.63 -3.46 -13.49
CA ALA A 168 -1.91 -3.35 -14.91
C ALA A 168 -0.63 -3.15 -15.71
N SER A 169 -0.69 -3.27 -17.01
CA SER A 169 0.37 -2.87 -17.93
C SER A 169 -0.22 -2.07 -19.09
N ARG A 170 0.61 -1.25 -19.73
CA ARG A 170 0.23 -0.61 -20.98
C ARG A 170 0.28 -1.62 -22.12
N GLU A 171 -0.68 -1.58 -23.02
CA GLU A 171 -0.66 -2.44 -24.22
C GLU A 171 0.57 -2.12 -25.07
N GLY A 172 1.39 -3.14 -25.36
CA GLY A 172 2.62 -2.99 -26.14
C GLY A 172 3.85 -2.56 -25.33
N ASP A 173 3.71 -2.35 -24.02
CA ASP A 173 4.78 -2.05 -23.09
C ASP A 173 4.57 -2.83 -21.79
N ASP A 174 5.63 -3.47 -21.28
CA ASP A 174 5.58 -4.24 -20.02
C ASP A 174 5.77 -3.37 -18.77
N GLU A 175 5.75 -2.04 -18.90
CA GLU A 175 5.85 -1.14 -17.76
C GLU A 175 4.67 -1.34 -16.81
N PRO A 176 4.92 -1.68 -15.53
CA PRO A 176 3.86 -1.92 -14.57
C PRO A 176 3.15 -0.62 -14.19
N LEU A 177 1.83 -0.69 -14.14
CA LEU A 177 0.93 0.39 -13.75
C LEU A 177 0.00 -0.07 -12.63
N VAL A 178 -0.61 0.89 -11.95
CA VAL A 178 -1.70 0.65 -11.00
C VAL A 178 -2.99 1.19 -11.58
N VAL A 179 -4.03 0.37 -11.55
CA VAL A 179 -5.41 0.82 -11.80
C VAL A 179 -6.19 0.75 -10.50
N LYS A 180 -6.64 1.89 -10.03
CA LYS A 180 -7.51 2.01 -8.86
C LYS A 180 -8.95 2.20 -9.34
N ILE A 181 -9.84 1.29 -8.97
CA ILE A 181 -11.26 1.29 -9.35
C ILE A 181 -12.09 1.62 -8.12
N LEU A 182 -12.93 2.63 -8.21
CA LEU A 182 -13.87 2.96 -7.13
C LEU A 182 -15.04 1.98 -7.11
N ARG A 183 -15.51 1.66 -5.91
CA ARG A 183 -16.70 0.80 -5.75
C ARG A 183 -17.96 1.51 -6.22
N SER A 184 -18.93 0.73 -6.72
CA SER A 184 -20.21 1.21 -7.27
C SER A 184 -21.03 2.01 -6.26
N GLU A 185 -20.91 1.73 -4.97
CA GLU A 185 -21.62 2.44 -3.90
C GLU A 185 -21.23 3.92 -3.84
N VAL A 186 -19.96 4.25 -4.16
CA VAL A 186 -19.45 5.63 -4.24
C VAL A 186 -19.95 6.33 -5.50
N MET A 187 -20.36 5.55 -6.52
CA MET A 187 -20.77 6.04 -7.84
C MET A 187 -22.27 6.36 -7.95
N SER A 188 -23.06 6.04 -6.93
CA SER A 188 -24.52 6.25 -6.93
C SER A 188 -24.89 7.74 -6.92
N ASP A 189 -23.99 8.62 -6.47
CA ASP A 189 -24.16 10.07 -6.53
C ASP A 189 -23.38 10.68 -7.72
N ARG A 190 -24.13 11.21 -8.69
CA ARG A 190 -23.55 11.90 -9.86
C ARG A 190 -22.69 13.11 -9.49
N ASN A 191 -23.02 13.81 -8.42
CA ASN A 191 -22.25 14.97 -7.95
C ASN A 191 -20.94 14.54 -7.31
N ALA A 192 -20.95 13.39 -6.60
CA ALA A 192 -19.74 12.80 -6.04
C ALA A 192 -18.76 12.37 -7.13
N LEU A 193 -19.26 11.72 -8.16
CA LEU A 193 -18.45 11.35 -9.33
C LEU A 193 -17.85 12.57 -10.04
N ALA A 194 -18.68 13.60 -10.31
CA ALA A 194 -18.20 14.81 -10.96
C ALA A 194 -17.06 15.48 -10.16
N ARG A 195 -17.24 15.63 -8.84
CA ARG A 195 -16.21 16.15 -7.94
C ARG A 195 -14.92 15.30 -7.96
N PHE A 196 -15.07 13.97 -7.93
CA PHE A 196 -13.94 13.05 -8.05
C PHE A 196 -13.16 13.28 -9.35
N MET A 197 -13.86 13.36 -10.49
CA MET A 197 -13.24 13.57 -11.80
C MET A 197 -12.55 14.93 -11.89
N GLU A 198 -13.16 16.00 -11.36
CA GLU A 198 -12.59 17.34 -11.34
C GLU A 198 -11.30 17.39 -10.47
N GLU A 199 -11.33 16.82 -9.26
CA GLU A 199 -10.16 16.83 -8.37
C GLU A 199 -9.00 16.00 -8.95
N TYR A 200 -9.27 14.83 -9.55
CA TYR A 200 -8.21 14.04 -10.21
C TYR A 200 -7.67 14.69 -11.48
N ALA A 201 -8.49 15.43 -12.21
CA ALA A 201 -8.01 16.23 -13.34
C ALA A 201 -7.01 17.33 -12.92
N LEU A 202 -7.10 17.83 -11.69
CA LEU A 202 -6.12 18.76 -11.13
C LEU A 202 -4.83 18.01 -10.71
N VAL A 203 -4.98 16.83 -10.07
CA VAL A 203 -3.82 16.03 -9.64
C VAL A 203 -3.01 15.54 -10.84
N GLU A 204 -3.64 15.14 -11.93
CA GLU A 204 -2.99 14.73 -13.18
C GLU A 204 -2.03 15.80 -13.75
N ARG A 205 -2.32 17.08 -13.48
CA ARG A 205 -1.48 18.21 -13.92
C ARG A 205 -0.28 18.49 -13.03
N ILE A 206 -0.13 17.80 -11.92
CA ILE A 206 1.03 17.96 -11.03
C ILE A 206 2.23 17.27 -11.69
N GLN A 207 3.24 18.05 -12.02
CA GLN A 207 4.52 17.57 -12.51
C GLN A 207 5.55 17.67 -11.39
N SER A 208 5.64 16.64 -10.54
CA SER A 208 6.56 16.57 -9.42
C SER A 208 7.18 15.19 -9.31
N ARG A 209 8.48 15.15 -9.02
CA ARG A 209 9.16 13.90 -8.68
C ARG A 209 8.74 13.35 -7.32
N HIS A 210 8.10 14.15 -6.49
CA HIS A 210 7.66 13.80 -5.14
C HIS A 210 6.17 13.46 -5.05
N VAL A 211 5.45 13.46 -6.18
CA VAL A 211 4.04 13.08 -6.30
C VAL A 211 3.92 11.94 -7.31
N ALA A 212 3.05 10.98 -7.02
CA ALA A 212 2.78 9.88 -7.95
C ALA A 212 2.21 10.41 -9.25
N ARG A 213 2.74 9.92 -10.37
CA ARG A 213 2.23 10.28 -11.68
C ARG A 213 0.90 9.61 -11.93
N ILE A 214 -0.10 10.41 -12.30
CA ILE A 214 -1.36 9.93 -12.83
C ILE A 214 -1.25 9.96 -14.36
N TYR A 215 -1.55 8.84 -15.02
CA TYR A 215 -1.47 8.72 -16.47
C TYR A 215 -2.80 9.03 -17.15
N THR A 216 -3.90 8.58 -16.54
CA THR A 216 -5.26 8.88 -17.00
C THR A 216 -6.28 8.54 -15.92
N HIS A 217 -7.46 9.09 -16.05
CA HIS A 217 -8.62 8.79 -15.23
C HIS A 217 -9.88 8.76 -16.09
N GLY A 218 -10.91 8.10 -15.62
CA GLY A 218 -12.14 8.00 -16.40
C GLY A 218 -13.24 7.19 -15.71
N ALA A 219 -14.28 6.91 -16.45
CA ALA A 219 -15.36 6.02 -16.05
C ALA A 219 -15.64 5.02 -17.17
N SER A 220 -15.78 3.74 -16.81
CA SER A 220 -16.14 2.64 -17.71
C SER A 220 -17.03 1.66 -16.97
N ASP A 221 -18.05 1.12 -17.62
CA ASP A 221 -18.98 0.13 -17.08
C ASP A 221 -19.59 0.51 -15.71
N GLY A 222 -19.89 1.81 -15.50
CA GLY A 222 -20.47 2.31 -14.26
C GLY A 222 -19.47 2.44 -13.10
N HIS A 223 -18.15 2.32 -13.37
CA HIS A 223 -17.08 2.46 -12.37
C HIS A 223 -16.13 3.58 -12.77
N ALA A 224 -15.70 4.39 -11.79
CA ALA A 224 -14.61 5.33 -12.00
C ALA A 224 -13.28 4.62 -11.78
N TYR A 225 -12.29 4.96 -12.59
CA TYR A 225 -10.95 4.41 -12.48
C TYR A 225 -9.88 5.49 -12.55
N LEU A 226 -8.74 5.18 -12.00
CA LEU A 226 -7.53 5.98 -12.03
C LEU A 226 -6.35 5.07 -12.41
N VAL A 227 -5.59 5.47 -13.44
CA VAL A 227 -4.35 4.79 -13.83
C VAL A 227 -3.17 5.61 -13.37
N MET A 228 -2.28 5.00 -12.60
CA MET A 228 -1.19 5.69 -11.95
C MET A 228 0.10 4.87 -11.92
N GLU A 229 1.18 5.52 -11.55
CA GLU A 229 2.51 4.94 -11.37
C GLU A 229 2.48 3.78 -10.38
N PHE A 230 3.22 2.72 -10.69
CA PHE A 230 3.46 1.60 -9.79
C PHE A 230 4.75 1.81 -8.99
N PHE A 231 4.73 1.50 -7.69
CA PHE A 231 5.86 1.71 -6.79
C PHE A 231 6.43 0.39 -6.29
N GLU A 232 7.59 0.00 -6.79
CA GLU A 232 8.26 -1.25 -6.41
C GLU A 232 8.89 -1.18 -5.01
N GLY A 233 9.26 0.01 -4.53
CA GLY A 233 9.93 0.20 -3.23
C GLY A 233 9.01 0.06 -2.00
N GLY A 234 7.70 -0.19 -2.22
CA GLY A 234 6.71 -0.30 -1.15
C GLY A 234 6.40 1.04 -0.47
N ASP A 235 5.74 0.99 0.67
CA ASP A 235 5.29 2.16 1.44
C ASP A 235 6.15 2.43 2.69
N LEU A 236 6.01 3.62 3.26
CA LEU A 236 6.74 4.02 4.47
C LEU A 236 6.36 3.15 5.69
N ASN A 237 5.14 2.64 5.79
CA ASN A 237 4.74 1.79 6.90
C ASN A 237 5.55 0.48 6.93
N LYS A 238 5.74 -0.13 5.76
CA LYS A 238 6.59 -1.32 5.59
C LYS A 238 8.04 -1.00 5.93
N ARG A 239 8.54 0.15 5.45
CA ARG A 239 9.93 0.58 5.70
C ARG A 239 10.20 0.87 7.18
N LEU A 240 9.24 1.41 7.91
CA LEU A 240 9.33 1.60 9.35
C LEU A 240 9.34 0.27 10.11
N GLY A 241 8.46 -0.67 9.75
CA GLY A 241 8.36 -1.96 10.45
C GLY A 241 8.20 -1.81 11.97
N GLY A 242 7.57 -0.73 12.44
CA GLY A 242 7.43 -0.41 13.86
C GLY A 242 8.70 0.12 14.54
N LYS A 243 9.72 0.54 13.76
CA LYS A 243 11.00 1.06 14.27
C LYS A 243 11.25 2.49 13.81
N ALA A 244 12.09 3.21 14.57
CA ALA A 244 12.57 4.52 14.17
C ALA A 244 13.52 4.42 12.98
N LEU A 245 13.52 5.42 12.11
CA LEU A 245 14.55 5.62 11.11
C LEU A 245 15.74 6.35 11.73
N PRO A 246 16.95 6.23 11.15
CA PRO A 246 18.03 7.17 11.43
C PRO A 246 17.54 8.62 11.23
N ALA A 247 17.90 9.53 12.13
CA ALA A 247 17.36 10.89 12.12
C ALA A 247 17.60 11.62 10.79
N GLU A 248 18.77 11.40 10.17
CA GLU A 248 19.09 12.00 8.86
C GLU A 248 18.14 11.51 7.76
N ASP A 249 17.84 10.20 7.75
CA ASP A 249 16.88 9.62 6.78
C ASP A 249 15.46 10.12 7.02
N ALA A 250 15.02 10.17 8.29
CA ALA A 250 13.71 10.69 8.67
C ALA A 250 13.52 12.14 8.19
N VAL A 251 14.52 13.00 8.44
CA VAL A 251 14.47 14.41 8.05
C VAL A 251 14.58 14.59 6.53
N ARG A 252 15.38 13.77 5.84
CA ARG A 252 15.46 13.76 4.38
C ARG A 252 14.11 13.42 3.76
N LEU A 253 13.47 12.33 4.21
CA LEU A 253 12.15 11.92 3.73
C LEU A 253 11.07 12.96 4.06
N PHE A 254 11.14 13.56 5.24
CA PHE A 254 10.25 14.62 5.64
C PHE A 254 10.38 15.86 4.74
N ARG A 255 11.61 16.24 4.38
CA ARG A 255 11.87 17.34 3.42
C ARG A 255 11.28 17.00 2.05
N ASP A 256 11.45 15.78 1.56
CA ASP A 256 10.89 15.33 0.28
C ASP A 256 9.34 15.37 0.32
N LEU A 257 8.73 15.00 1.47
CA LEU A 257 7.30 15.18 1.72
C LEU A 257 6.90 16.67 1.66
N MET A 258 7.70 17.57 2.22
CA MET A 258 7.40 19.02 2.15
C MET A 258 7.45 19.53 0.71
N PHE A 259 8.38 19.09 -0.12
CA PHE A 259 8.37 19.40 -1.57
C PHE A 259 7.10 18.89 -2.24
N ALA A 260 6.68 17.65 -1.96
CA ALA A 260 5.43 17.12 -2.49
C ALA A 260 4.23 17.99 -2.09
N LEU A 261 4.13 18.36 -0.81
CA LEU A 261 3.03 19.19 -0.33
C LEU A 261 3.05 20.60 -0.93
N GLY A 262 4.23 21.18 -1.14
CA GLY A 262 4.37 22.45 -1.85
C GLY A 262 3.76 22.39 -3.24
N ASP A 263 4.15 21.37 -4.04
CA ASP A 263 3.66 21.18 -5.41
C ASP A 263 2.14 20.92 -5.46
N ILE A 264 1.60 20.17 -4.49
CA ILE A 264 0.17 19.86 -4.35
C ILE A 264 -0.62 21.13 -3.99
N HIS A 265 -0.15 21.86 -2.98
CA HIS A 265 -0.81 23.06 -2.46
C HIS A 265 -0.78 24.22 -3.46
N GLU A 266 0.26 24.33 -4.29
CA GLU A 266 0.32 25.30 -5.39
C GLU A 266 -0.82 25.14 -6.39
N LYS A 267 -1.33 23.91 -6.56
CA LYS A 267 -2.50 23.62 -7.41
C LYS A 267 -3.84 23.78 -6.69
N GLY A 268 -3.83 24.28 -5.44
CA GLY A 268 -5.03 24.45 -4.62
C GLY A 268 -5.61 23.16 -4.07
N ILE A 269 -4.84 22.05 -4.11
CA ILE A 269 -5.27 20.72 -3.66
C ILE A 269 -4.80 20.51 -2.23
N LEU A 270 -5.64 19.87 -1.40
CA LEU A 270 -5.28 19.36 -0.09
C LEU A 270 -5.21 17.83 -0.14
N HIS A 271 -4.21 17.23 0.51
CA HIS A 271 -4.07 15.78 0.54
C HIS A 271 -5.07 15.11 1.48
N ARG A 272 -5.29 15.64 2.67
CA ARG A 272 -6.33 15.28 3.68
C ARG A 272 -6.20 13.88 4.28
N ASP A 273 -5.39 12.97 3.74
CA ASP A 273 -5.21 11.58 4.21
C ASP A 273 -3.73 11.18 4.26
N LEU A 274 -2.86 12.06 4.76
CA LEU A 274 -1.45 11.72 4.93
C LEU A 274 -1.29 10.64 6.00
N LYS A 275 -0.64 9.54 5.61
CA LYS A 275 -0.30 8.39 6.47
C LYS A 275 0.85 7.62 5.84
N PRO A 276 1.55 6.74 6.59
CA PRO A 276 2.71 6.03 6.05
C PRO A 276 2.41 5.20 4.80
N GLN A 277 1.20 4.64 4.66
CA GLN A 277 0.79 3.85 3.50
C GLN A 277 0.65 4.70 2.22
N ASN A 278 0.46 6.02 2.36
CA ASN A 278 0.33 6.94 1.23
C ASN A 278 1.66 7.63 0.86
N LEU A 279 2.77 7.17 1.44
CA LEU A 279 4.13 7.58 1.11
C LEU A 279 4.88 6.38 0.52
N MET A 280 4.99 6.36 -0.80
CA MET A 280 5.54 5.23 -1.56
C MET A 280 6.97 5.51 -2.01
N PHE A 281 7.72 4.45 -2.31
CA PHE A 281 9.11 4.55 -2.75
C PHE A 281 9.29 3.97 -4.14
N ARG A 282 10.07 4.68 -4.99
CA ARG A 282 10.58 4.14 -6.24
C ARG A 282 11.79 3.24 -5.98
N THR A 283 12.24 2.54 -6.99
CA THR A 283 13.43 1.67 -6.96
C THR A 283 14.71 2.41 -6.59
N ASP A 284 14.81 3.69 -6.94
CA ASP A 284 15.95 4.56 -6.59
C ASP A 284 15.88 5.07 -5.12
N GLY A 285 14.85 4.69 -4.36
CA GLY A 285 14.61 5.11 -2.99
C GLY A 285 13.98 6.50 -2.85
N SER A 286 13.62 7.16 -3.95
CA SER A 286 12.91 8.44 -3.90
C SER A 286 11.47 8.26 -3.41
N LEU A 287 10.99 9.21 -2.58
CA LEU A 287 9.65 9.22 -2.02
C LEU A 287 8.68 9.88 -3.01
N ALA A 288 7.47 9.31 -3.11
CA ALA A 288 6.33 9.93 -3.77
C ALA A 288 5.06 9.82 -2.91
N VAL A 289 4.29 10.90 -2.90
CA VAL A 289 2.98 10.96 -2.25
C VAL A 289 1.93 10.40 -3.20
N VAL A 290 1.10 9.49 -2.68
CA VAL A 290 0.00 8.84 -3.41
C VAL A 290 -1.33 9.06 -2.68
N ASP A 291 -2.44 8.72 -3.32
CA ASP A 291 -3.77 8.56 -2.71
C ASP A 291 -4.28 9.80 -1.96
N PHE A 292 -4.64 10.81 -2.72
CA PHE A 292 -5.36 11.99 -2.22
C PHE A 292 -6.69 11.56 -1.59
N GLY A 293 -7.02 12.08 -0.41
CA GLY A 293 -8.23 11.73 0.35
C GLY A 293 -9.56 12.22 -0.27
N ILE A 294 -9.62 12.32 -1.59
CA ILE A 294 -10.75 12.84 -2.37
C ILE A 294 -12.03 12.04 -2.10
N ALA A 295 -11.94 10.71 -2.12
CA ALA A 295 -13.10 9.85 -1.86
C ALA A 295 -13.66 10.01 -0.45
N LYS A 296 -12.82 10.26 0.56
CA LYS A 296 -13.25 10.50 1.95
C LYS A 296 -14.02 11.81 2.10
N HIS A 297 -13.67 12.82 1.32
CA HIS A 297 -14.36 14.12 1.36
C HIS A 297 -15.77 14.04 0.77
N ILE A 298 -15.96 13.20 -0.24
CA ILE A 298 -17.26 12.96 -0.87
C ILE A 298 -18.21 12.30 0.15
N ASP A 299 -17.75 11.25 0.83
CA ASP A 299 -18.53 10.55 1.85
C ASP A 299 -18.86 11.43 3.08
N ALA A 300 -17.94 12.28 3.50
CA ALA A 300 -18.15 13.15 4.65
C ALA A 300 -19.18 14.26 4.38
N ALA A 301 -19.26 14.76 3.15
CA ALA A 301 -20.23 15.78 2.77
C ALA A 301 -21.67 15.25 2.79
N ASP A 302 -21.88 13.96 2.48
CA ASP A 302 -23.20 13.33 2.41
C ASP A 302 -23.67 12.74 3.75
N ARG A 303 -22.75 12.52 4.71
CA ARG A 303 -23.03 11.86 6.01
C ARG A 303 -23.02 12.79 7.22
N THR A 304 -23.32 14.06 7.08
CA THR A 304 -23.38 15.03 8.19
C THR A 304 -24.39 14.70 9.32
N GLY A 305 -24.94 13.50 9.35
CA GLY A 305 -25.94 13.05 10.34
C GLY A 305 -25.51 11.97 11.33
N HIS A 306 -24.39 11.27 11.12
CA HIS A 306 -24.01 10.15 12.00
C HIS A 306 -22.53 10.30 12.37
N GLY A 307 -22.23 10.65 13.60
CA GLY A 307 -20.89 10.91 14.16
C GLY A 307 -19.88 9.76 14.13
N GLU A 308 -19.82 8.99 13.04
CA GLU A 308 -18.79 7.98 12.82
C GLU A 308 -17.52 8.63 12.31
N ILE A 309 -16.42 8.52 13.07
CA ILE A 309 -15.08 8.90 12.64
C ILE A 309 -14.64 7.89 11.57
N LEU A 310 -14.72 8.30 10.30
CA LEU A 310 -14.34 7.47 9.15
C LEU A 310 -12.81 7.42 9.03
N GLY A 311 -12.19 6.27 9.32
CA GLY A 311 -10.75 6.04 9.16
C GLY A 311 -9.97 6.04 10.47
N THR A 312 -8.66 5.81 10.37
CA THR A 312 -7.77 5.78 11.53
C THR A 312 -7.40 7.22 11.90
N PRO A 313 -7.82 7.76 13.06
CA PRO A 313 -7.62 9.17 13.40
C PRO A 313 -6.16 9.52 13.76
N ARG A 314 -5.24 8.57 13.67
CA ARG A 314 -3.83 8.69 14.12
C ARG A 314 -3.04 9.82 13.48
N TYR A 315 -3.48 10.30 12.32
CA TYR A 315 -2.79 11.36 11.55
C TYR A 315 -3.70 12.57 11.30
N MET A 316 -4.93 12.57 11.83
CA MET A 316 -5.89 13.65 11.63
C MET A 316 -5.45 14.93 12.36
N SER A 317 -5.64 16.05 11.71
CA SER A 317 -5.48 17.35 12.36
C SER A 317 -6.66 17.66 13.30
N PRO A 318 -6.49 18.56 14.29
CA PRO A 318 -7.57 18.99 15.17
C PRO A 318 -8.80 19.47 14.42
N GLU A 319 -8.63 20.23 13.35
CA GLU A 319 -9.72 20.73 12.52
C GLU A 319 -10.44 19.63 11.74
N GLN A 320 -9.75 18.56 11.33
CA GLN A 320 -10.38 17.40 10.73
C GLN A 320 -11.26 16.65 11.74
N VAL A 321 -10.73 16.44 12.95
CA VAL A 321 -11.50 15.79 14.03
C VAL A 321 -12.76 16.60 14.38
N GLN A 322 -12.69 17.92 14.31
CA GLN A 322 -13.80 18.84 14.61
C GLN A 322 -14.75 19.07 13.43
N GLY A 323 -14.47 18.53 12.25
CA GLY A 323 -15.25 18.79 11.05
C GLY A 323 -15.24 20.27 10.61
N ARG A 324 -14.19 21.02 10.95
CA ARG A 324 -14.03 22.43 10.57
C ARG A 324 -13.53 22.56 9.13
N ALA A 325 -13.66 23.76 8.56
CA ALA A 325 -13.07 24.07 7.26
C ALA A 325 -11.55 23.82 7.27
N LEU A 326 -11.08 23.06 6.27
CA LEU A 326 -9.69 22.66 6.12
C LEU A 326 -8.93 23.63 5.23
N ASP A 327 -7.65 23.83 5.54
CA ASP A 327 -6.69 24.51 4.67
C ASP A 327 -5.38 23.71 4.60
N LEU A 328 -4.38 24.21 3.86
CA LEU A 328 -3.10 23.53 3.63
C LEU A 328 -2.35 23.19 4.93
N ARG A 329 -2.62 23.86 6.05
CA ARG A 329 -2.01 23.60 7.35
C ARG A 329 -2.53 22.33 8.03
N THR A 330 -3.62 21.77 7.54
CA THR A 330 -4.10 20.42 7.87
C THR A 330 -3.06 19.38 7.49
N ASP A 331 -2.54 19.45 6.27
CA ASP A 331 -1.50 18.53 5.78
C ASP A 331 -0.16 18.75 6.49
N ILE A 332 0.17 19.99 6.85
CA ILE A 332 1.36 20.33 7.65
C ILE A 332 1.32 19.64 9.03
N TYR A 333 0.15 19.65 9.69
CA TYR A 333 -0.03 18.94 10.96
C TYR A 333 0.18 17.42 10.79
N SER A 334 -0.50 16.80 9.81
CA SER A 334 -0.38 15.37 9.54
C SER A 334 1.04 14.97 9.17
N ALA A 335 1.77 15.81 8.45
CA ALA A 335 3.18 15.62 8.16
C ALA A 335 4.05 15.68 9.43
N GLY A 336 3.72 16.56 10.39
CA GLY A 336 4.36 16.61 11.70
C GLY A 336 4.17 15.33 12.50
N VAL A 337 2.97 14.76 12.48
CA VAL A 337 2.67 13.45 13.09
C VAL A 337 3.52 12.33 12.44
N LEU A 338 3.67 12.36 11.13
CA LEU A 338 4.53 11.43 10.39
C LEU A 338 6.00 11.59 10.74
N LEU A 339 6.49 12.84 10.89
CA LEU A 339 7.87 13.12 11.32
C LEU A 339 8.15 12.51 12.69
N PHE A 340 7.25 12.69 13.65
CA PHE A 340 7.38 12.09 14.97
C PHE A 340 7.51 10.56 14.87
N GLN A 341 6.65 9.91 14.07
CA GLN A 341 6.70 8.46 13.88
C GLN A 341 7.99 8.02 13.20
N MET A 342 8.46 8.73 12.18
CA MET A 342 9.75 8.42 11.53
C MET A 342 10.92 8.52 12.50
N LEU A 343 10.94 9.52 13.37
CA LEU A 343 12.01 9.77 14.33
C LEU A 343 12.00 8.80 15.53
N THR A 344 10.80 8.34 15.96
CA THR A 344 10.65 7.59 17.22
C THR A 344 10.21 6.15 17.03
N GLY A 345 9.69 5.78 15.86
CA GLY A 345 9.03 4.49 15.60
C GLY A 345 7.68 4.33 16.30
N ARG A 346 7.19 5.35 17.01
CA ARG A 346 5.93 5.32 17.79
C ARG A 346 4.92 6.29 17.20
N HIS A 347 3.63 6.05 17.45
CA HIS A 347 2.60 7.03 17.12
C HIS A 347 2.70 8.26 18.03
N LEU A 348 2.31 9.43 17.52
CA LEU A 348 2.28 10.66 18.31
C LEU A 348 1.31 10.54 19.49
N PHE A 349 0.14 9.95 19.23
CA PHE A 349 -0.87 9.63 20.22
C PHE A 349 -1.38 8.19 20.00
N ASP A 350 -1.56 7.46 21.09
CA ASP A 350 -2.18 6.15 21.14
C ASP A 350 -3.40 6.17 22.05
N GLY A 351 -4.33 5.26 21.86
CA GLY A 351 -5.53 5.10 22.67
C GLY A 351 -6.21 3.77 22.40
N ALA A 352 -7.05 3.31 23.32
CA ALA A 352 -7.79 2.07 23.20
C ALA A 352 -8.89 2.14 22.12
N THR A 353 -9.35 3.33 21.78
CA THR A 353 -10.39 3.57 20.77
C THR A 353 -9.99 4.67 19.78
N ALA A 354 -10.61 4.66 18.60
CA ALA A 354 -10.43 5.72 17.60
C ALA A 354 -10.84 7.09 18.15
N VAL A 355 -11.88 7.15 18.97
CA VAL A 355 -12.35 8.38 19.61
C VAL A 355 -11.32 8.93 20.59
N GLU A 356 -10.71 8.09 21.40
CA GLU A 356 -9.66 8.49 22.34
C GLU A 356 -8.45 9.09 21.61
N VAL A 357 -7.98 8.44 20.54
CA VAL A 357 -6.90 8.98 19.69
C VAL A 357 -7.29 10.34 19.11
N ALA A 358 -8.52 10.48 18.61
CA ALA A 358 -9.02 11.75 18.09
C ALA A 358 -9.03 12.85 19.17
N LEU A 359 -9.46 12.54 20.39
CA LEU A 359 -9.44 13.48 21.51
C LEU A 359 -8.03 13.89 21.92
N HIS A 360 -7.03 13.01 21.81
CA HIS A 360 -5.63 13.37 22.02
C HIS A 360 -5.14 14.39 20.98
N HIS A 361 -5.52 14.24 19.72
CA HIS A 361 -5.20 15.24 18.69
C HIS A 361 -5.80 16.63 19.02
N LEU A 362 -6.94 16.68 19.71
CA LEU A 362 -7.56 17.96 20.12
C LEU A 362 -6.89 18.58 21.35
N ASN A 363 -6.63 17.77 22.39
CA ASN A 363 -6.44 18.30 23.75
C ASN A 363 -5.08 17.98 24.37
N THR A 364 -4.36 16.93 23.89
CA THR A 364 -3.14 16.47 24.55
C THR A 364 -1.92 17.12 23.90
N PRO A 365 -1.01 17.72 24.68
CA PRO A 365 0.25 18.24 24.16
C PRO A 365 1.08 17.10 23.51
N PRO A 366 1.88 17.41 22.47
CA PRO A 366 2.76 16.41 21.87
C PRO A 366 3.81 15.96 22.91
N PRO A 367 4.20 14.68 22.91
CA PRO A 367 5.26 14.20 23.79
C PRO A 367 6.62 14.79 23.39
N ALA A 368 7.50 14.96 24.38
CA ALA A 368 8.87 15.35 24.12
C ALA A 368 9.62 14.27 23.34
N LEU A 369 10.47 14.70 22.41
CA LEU A 369 11.40 13.82 21.72
C LEU A 369 12.50 13.35 22.70
N PRO A 370 13.08 12.13 22.48
CA PRO A 370 14.28 11.70 23.19
C PRO A 370 15.40 12.76 23.10
N GLU A 371 16.25 12.83 24.11
CA GLU A 371 17.34 13.82 24.21
C GLU A 371 18.22 13.86 22.95
N ALA A 372 18.55 12.69 22.38
CA ALA A 372 19.32 12.58 21.15
C ALA A 372 18.65 13.26 19.92
N LEU A 373 17.35 13.54 19.99
CA LEU A 373 16.54 14.16 18.95
C LEU A 373 16.07 15.57 19.32
N ALA A 374 16.55 16.12 20.44
CA ALA A 374 16.12 17.41 20.97
C ALA A 374 16.26 18.57 19.98
N ALA A 375 17.22 18.48 19.04
CA ALA A 375 17.40 19.49 17.99
C ALA A 375 16.14 19.67 17.09
N TYR A 376 15.31 18.63 16.98
CA TYR A 376 14.09 18.65 16.16
C TYR A 376 12.83 19.02 16.95
N GLN A 377 12.91 19.18 18.28
CA GLN A 377 11.74 19.46 19.12
C GLN A 377 10.97 20.71 18.68
N ARG A 378 11.67 21.82 18.44
CA ARG A 378 11.02 23.09 18.02
C ARG A 378 10.33 22.99 16.66
N LEU A 379 10.88 22.17 15.77
CA LEU A 379 10.25 21.86 14.48
C LEU A 379 8.95 21.08 14.71
N LEU A 380 9.01 20.00 15.51
CA LEU A 380 7.86 19.16 15.81
C LEU A 380 6.75 19.98 16.50
N ASP A 381 7.09 20.71 17.56
CA ASP A 381 6.10 21.52 18.30
C ASP A 381 5.32 22.44 17.36
N LYS A 382 6.04 23.17 16.50
CA LYS A 382 5.41 24.10 15.56
C LYS A 382 4.59 23.40 14.46
N LEU A 383 4.95 22.19 14.05
CA LEU A 383 4.17 21.41 13.07
C LEU A 383 2.84 20.93 13.66
N VAL A 384 2.85 20.46 14.93
CA VAL A 384 1.70 19.81 15.56
C VAL A 384 0.98 20.69 16.57
N GLU A 385 1.14 22.03 16.47
CA GLU A 385 0.35 22.99 17.23
C GLU A 385 -1.15 22.76 17.02
N LYS A 386 -1.92 22.87 18.13
CA LYS A 386 -3.37 22.65 18.07
C LYS A 386 -4.07 23.79 17.33
N ASP A 387 -3.65 25.03 17.62
CA ASP A 387 -4.07 26.17 16.84
C ASP A 387 -3.32 26.22 15.51
N ARG A 388 -4.08 26.07 14.42
CA ARG A 388 -3.51 26.10 13.07
C ARG A 388 -2.80 27.43 12.74
N ASP A 389 -3.21 28.55 13.37
CA ASP A 389 -2.59 29.86 13.12
C ASP A 389 -1.20 30.00 13.75
N ALA A 390 -0.88 29.14 14.73
CA ALA A 390 0.46 29.02 15.33
C ALA A 390 1.40 28.11 14.57
N ARG A 391 0.89 27.27 13.63
CA ARG A 391 1.70 26.37 12.79
C ARG A 391 2.52 27.13 11.74
N PHE A 392 3.33 26.38 10.98
CA PHE A 392 3.89 26.89 9.72
C PHE A 392 2.76 27.18 8.73
N ARG A 393 2.91 28.27 7.98
CA ARG A 393 1.89 28.73 7.05
C ARG A 393 1.80 27.86 5.78
N ASN A 394 2.93 27.30 5.32
CA ASN A 394 3.05 26.47 4.13
C ASN A 394 4.31 25.60 4.19
N ALA A 395 4.48 24.71 3.20
CA ALA A 395 5.61 23.81 3.09
C ALA A 395 6.95 24.55 2.94
N ASP A 396 6.99 25.67 2.24
CA ASP A 396 8.21 26.45 2.03
C ASP A 396 8.75 27.02 3.34
N GLU A 397 7.87 27.47 4.24
CA GLU A 397 8.28 27.94 5.57
C GLU A 397 8.92 26.80 6.39
N VAL A 398 8.40 25.57 6.28
CA VAL A 398 8.99 24.38 6.89
C VAL A 398 10.37 24.06 6.30
N ILE A 399 10.50 24.07 4.98
CA ILE A 399 11.77 23.84 4.27
C ILE A 399 12.81 24.89 4.68
N GLY A 400 12.41 26.15 4.77
CA GLY A 400 13.27 27.24 5.24
C GLY A 400 13.71 27.05 6.69
N PHE A 401 12.86 26.50 7.56
CA PHE A 401 13.20 26.16 8.94
C PHE A 401 14.21 24.99 9.00
N LEU A 402 13.98 23.93 8.25
CA LEU A 402 14.88 22.78 8.12
C LEU A 402 16.28 23.22 7.65
N SER A 403 16.34 24.06 6.63
CA SER A 403 17.62 24.57 6.10
C SER A 403 18.44 25.29 7.19
N ARG A 404 17.79 26.11 8.01
CA ARG A 404 18.46 26.78 9.15
C ARG A 404 18.97 25.80 10.20
N LEU A 405 18.22 24.74 10.52
CA LEU A 405 18.68 23.69 11.44
C LEU A 405 19.95 23.00 10.93
N TYR A 406 20.01 22.68 9.64
CA TYR A 406 21.19 22.07 9.01
C TYR A 406 22.42 23.00 9.11
N PHE A 407 22.26 24.27 8.80
CA PHE A 407 23.38 25.24 8.90
C PHE A 407 23.90 25.40 10.33
N GLN A 408 22.99 25.43 11.31
CA GLN A 408 23.37 25.52 12.72
C GLN A 408 24.12 24.27 13.21
N ALA A 409 23.66 23.07 12.84
CA ALA A 409 24.31 21.82 13.18
C ALA A 409 25.71 21.72 12.53
N ALA A 410 25.86 22.11 11.27
CA ALA A 410 27.13 22.13 10.56
C ALA A 410 28.11 23.11 11.18
N ALA A 411 27.66 24.30 11.57
CA ALA A 411 28.49 25.32 12.23
C ALA A 411 28.97 24.84 13.62
N ALA A 412 28.09 24.20 14.41
CA ALA A 412 28.45 23.63 15.72
C ALA A 412 29.51 22.51 15.59
N THR A 413 29.36 21.63 14.59
CA THR A 413 30.33 20.56 14.32
C THR A 413 31.70 21.12 13.88
N ALA A 414 31.71 22.17 13.08
CA ALA A 414 32.95 22.85 12.64
C ALA A 414 33.66 23.52 13.82
N ALA A 415 32.91 24.18 14.72
CA ALA A 415 33.47 24.82 15.89
C ALA A 415 34.09 23.81 16.87
N ASP A 416 33.42 22.67 17.11
CA ASP A 416 33.94 21.58 17.96
C ASP A 416 35.25 20.95 17.41
N LYS A 417 35.29 20.74 16.06
CA LYS A 417 36.51 20.25 15.40
C LYS A 417 37.67 21.26 15.53
N THR A 418 37.40 22.55 15.40
CA THR A 418 38.40 23.60 15.52
C THR A 418 38.93 23.67 16.96
N GLN A 419 38.07 23.52 17.95
CA GLN A 419 38.45 23.54 19.37
C GLN A 419 39.28 22.30 19.77
N LYS A 420 38.97 21.11 19.19
CA LYS A 420 39.78 19.89 19.38
C LYS A 420 41.14 19.90 18.69
N LEU A 421 41.35 20.74 17.71
CA LEU A 421 42.63 20.92 17.01
C LEU A 421 43.52 21.95 17.74
N LEU A 422 42.97 22.74 18.66
CA LEU A 422 43.69 23.75 19.46
C LEU A 422 44.14 23.24 20.83
N HIS A 423 43.79 22.04 21.21
CA HIS A 423 44.23 21.29 22.39
C HIS A 423 45.02 20.04 22.01
#